data_394b9fd16392ef63a45a96cc13e6e474
#
_entry.id   394b9fd16392ef63a45a96cc13e6e474
#
_cell.length_a   1.000
_cell.length_b   1.000
_cell.length_c   1.000
_cell.angle_alpha   90.00
_cell.angle_beta   90.00
_cell.angle_gamma   90.00
#
_symmetry.space_group_name_H-M   'P 1'
#
loop_
_entity.id
_entity.type
_entity.pdbx_description
1 polymer ?
#
loop_
_entity_poly.entity_id
_entity_poly.type
_entity_poly.pdbx_seq_one_letter_code
_entity_poly.pdbx_strand_id
1 'polypeptide(L)'
;VWATPAQNENTLDFALDIATRSIDFYDEYFGVKYPLPKSNHVALPDFSSGAMENWGLITYRESCLLADPELTPESSRRFIATVIAHELSHQWFGNLVTMQWWNDLWLNESFANMMEYVAIDALQPDWHMWEDFATNEVTAALRRDSLDGVQSVQADVNHPDEISTLFDPAIVYAKGGRLLVMVRKLIGEEAFRTGLKSYFEKFAYKNTVGNDLWQELESASGQPIINLMNAWISQPGLPVVSVSSSHDAAILSQERFFIGEHQPSDALWPIP
;
A
#
# COMPACT_ATOMS: atom_id res chain seq x y z
N VAL A 1 8.13 9.80 -20.39
CA VAL A 1 6.67 9.80 -20.40
C VAL A 1 6.18 9.90 -21.84
N TRP A 2 5.09 9.19 -22.17
CA TRP A 2 4.56 9.07 -23.54
C TRP A 2 3.05 9.27 -23.52
N ALA A 3 2.52 9.93 -24.54
CA ALA A 3 1.09 10.03 -24.81
C ALA A 3 0.82 9.98 -26.32
N THR A 4 -0.45 9.90 -26.71
CA THR A 4 -0.82 10.00 -28.13
C THR A 4 -0.55 11.42 -28.67
N PRO A 5 -0.35 11.59 -29.98
CA PRO A 5 -0.13 12.92 -30.59
C PRO A 5 -1.31 13.90 -30.41
N ALA A 6 -2.44 13.45 -29.90
CA ALA A 6 -3.58 14.31 -29.59
C ALA A 6 -3.39 15.12 -28.30
N GLN A 7 -2.45 14.73 -27.46
CA GLN A 7 -2.16 15.39 -26.18
C GLN A 7 -1.06 16.46 -26.36
N ASN A 8 -1.15 17.53 -25.58
CA ASN A 8 -0.11 18.56 -25.56
C ASN A 8 1.13 18.07 -24.81
N GLU A 9 2.32 18.35 -25.34
CA GLU A 9 3.58 17.90 -24.72
C GLU A 9 3.76 18.40 -23.28
N ASN A 10 3.34 19.62 -22.97
CA ASN A 10 3.46 20.19 -21.63
C ASN A 10 2.62 19.47 -20.56
N THR A 11 1.66 18.63 -20.94
CA THR A 11 0.91 17.80 -20.00
C THR A 11 1.73 16.64 -19.43
N LEU A 12 2.90 16.35 -20.01
CA LEU A 12 3.81 15.26 -19.60
C LEU A 12 4.81 15.69 -18.51
N ASP A 13 5.07 17.00 -18.38
CA ASP A 13 6.17 17.52 -17.55
C ASP A 13 5.99 17.19 -16.06
N PHE A 14 4.77 17.33 -15.56
CA PHE A 14 4.46 17.00 -14.16
C PHE A 14 4.71 15.53 -13.85
N ALA A 15 4.27 14.64 -14.72
CA ALA A 15 4.48 13.19 -14.56
C ALA A 15 5.96 12.82 -14.64
N LEU A 16 6.73 13.48 -15.51
CA LEU A 16 8.17 13.26 -15.64
C LEU A 16 8.92 13.68 -14.36
N ASP A 17 8.57 14.85 -13.79
CA ASP A 17 9.17 15.33 -12.55
C ASP A 17 8.88 14.36 -11.39
N ILE A 18 7.60 14.02 -11.17
CA ILE A 18 7.20 13.11 -10.09
C ILE A 18 7.86 11.74 -10.26
N ALA A 19 7.84 11.16 -11.46
CA ALA A 19 8.42 9.84 -11.70
C ALA A 19 9.93 9.80 -11.42
N THR A 20 10.65 10.82 -11.89
CA THR A 20 12.11 10.90 -11.68
C THR A 20 12.46 11.00 -10.20
N ARG A 21 11.80 11.92 -9.50
CA ARG A 21 12.03 12.13 -8.06
C ARG A 21 11.59 10.94 -7.22
N SER A 22 10.53 10.24 -7.61
CA SER A 22 10.05 9.04 -6.92
C SER A 22 11.03 7.86 -7.06
N ILE A 23 11.65 7.66 -8.23
CA ILE A 23 12.68 6.64 -8.41
C ILE A 23 13.89 6.94 -7.52
N ASP A 24 14.38 8.17 -7.53
CA ASP A 24 15.51 8.59 -6.68
C ASP A 24 15.18 8.40 -5.20
N PHE A 25 13.95 8.75 -4.79
CA PHE A 25 13.48 8.54 -3.43
C PHE A 25 13.46 7.06 -3.04
N TYR A 26 12.90 6.18 -3.88
CA TYR A 26 12.82 4.75 -3.59
C TYR A 26 14.18 4.07 -3.60
N ASP A 27 15.07 4.45 -4.51
CA ASP A 27 16.47 3.99 -4.53
C ASP A 27 17.16 4.23 -3.17
N GLU A 28 16.97 5.42 -2.60
CA GLU A 28 17.52 5.79 -1.30
C GLU A 28 16.76 5.14 -0.15
N TYR A 29 15.43 5.13 -0.21
CA TYR A 29 14.58 4.62 0.86
C TYR A 29 14.77 3.12 1.08
N PHE A 30 14.74 2.33 0.02
CA PHE A 30 14.91 0.88 0.07
C PHE A 30 16.37 0.44 0.16
N GLY A 31 17.32 1.31 -0.20
CA GLY A 31 18.73 0.98 -0.27
C GLY A 31 19.08 -0.07 -1.32
N VAL A 32 18.16 -0.32 -2.27
CA VAL A 32 18.30 -1.21 -3.43
C VAL A 32 17.84 -0.45 -4.65
N LYS A 33 18.73 -0.29 -5.63
CA LYS A 33 18.47 0.52 -6.81
C LYS A 33 17.47 -0.12 -7.76
N TYR A 34 16.71 0.74 -8.44
CA TYR A 34 15.89 0.34 -9.58
C TYR A 34 16.74 -0.41 -10.61
N PRO A 35 16.37 -1.66 -10.95
CA PRO A 35 17.31 -2.54 -11.67
C PRO A 35 17.34 -2.33 -13.19
N LEU A 36 16.41 -1.56 -13.76
CA LEU A 36 16.35 -1.35 -15.20
C LEU A 36 17.03 -0.02 -15.63
N PRO A 37 17.53 0.07 -16.85
CA PRO A 37 18.23 1.27 -17.33
C PRO A 37 17.32 2.47 -17.57
N LYS A 38 15.99 2.25 -17.63
CA LYS A 38 14.97 3.29 -17.80
C LYS A 38 13.61 2.80 -17.34
N SER A 39 12.73 3.74 -16.99
CA SER A 39 11.30 3.53 -16.80
C SER A 39 10.51 4.31 -17.83
N ASN A 40 9.58 3.66 -18.53
CA ASN A 40 8.66 4.32 -19.45
C ASN A 40 7.29 4.40 -18.80
N HIS A 41 6.64 5.57 -18.95
CA HIS A 41 5.29 5.83 -18.43
C HIS A 41 4.42 6.22 -19.62
N VAL A 42 3.35 5.48 -19.88
CA VAL A 42 2.54 5.63 -21.09
C VAL A 42 1.09 5.92 -20.75
N ALA A 43 0.58 7.08 -21.16
CA ALA A 43 -0.81 7.44 -21.08
C ALA A 43 -1.61 6.78 -22.22
N LEU A 44 -2.66 6.02 -21.88
CA LEU A 44 -3.52 5.33 -22.84
C LEU A 44 -4.94 5.90 -22.81
N PRO A 45 -5.55 6.21 -23.97
CA PRO A 45 -6.91 6.76 -24.05
C PRO A 45 -7.97 5.81 -23.53
N ASP A 46 -7.81 4.52 -23.83
CA ASP A 46 -8.74 3.45 -23.45
C ASP A 46 -8.05 2.44 -22.53
N PHE A 47 -8.00 2.76 -21.23
CA PHE A 47 -7.44 1.89 -20.20
C PHE A 47 -8.46 1.66 -19.09
N SER A 48 -8.81 0.41 -18.82
CA SER A 48 -9.90 0.05 -17.89
C SER A 48 -9.57 0.32 -16.43
N SER A 49 -8.31 0.10 -16.04
CA SER A 49 -7.79 0.37 -14.69
C SER A 49 -7.29 1.81 -14.57
N GLY A 50 -6.80 2.21 -13.40
CA GLY A 50 -6.09 3.47 -13.21
C GLY A 50 -4.71 3.41 -13.87
N ALA A 51 -3.93 2.38 -13.51
CA ALA A 51 -2.63 2.10 -14.08
C ALA A 51 -2.29 0.60 -13.98
N MET A 52 -1.10 0.22 -14.43
CA MET A 52 -0.55 -1.13 -14.35
C MET A 52 0.97 -1.07 -14.34
N GLU A 53 1.58 -1.70 -13.39
CA GLU A 53 3.00 -1.66 -13.05
C GLU A 53 3.92 -2.47 -13.99
N ASN A 54 3.57 -2.70 -15.23
CA ASN A 54 4.42 -3.48 -16.16
C ASN A 54 5.89 -3.06 -16.07
N TRP A 55 6.76 -4.01 -15.80
CA TRP A 55 8.15 -3.70 -15.45
C TRP A 55 8.90 -2.95 -16.57
N GLY A 56 9.26 -1.70 -16.29
CA GLY A 56 9.95 -0.80 -17.22
C GLY A 56 9.05 -0.13 -18.27
N LEU A 57 7.76 -0.47 -18.34
CA LEU A 57 6.76 0.12 -19.23
C LEU A 57 5.41 0.24 -18.52
N ILE A 58 5.32 1.14 -17.56
CA ILE A 58 4.10 1.37 -16.77
C ILE A 58 3.05 2.04 -17.65
N THR A 59 1.83 1.49 -17.64
CA THR A 59 0.70 2.01 -18.42
C THR A 59 -0.31 2.68 -17.52
N TYR A 60 -0.90 3.78 -17.99
CA TYR A 60 -1.83 4.59 -17.23
C TYR A 60 -3.05 4.96 -18.06
N ARG A 61 -4.17 5.12 -17.41
CA ARG A 61 -5.25 5.94 -17.95
C ARG A 61 -4.75 7.38 -18.06
N GLU A 62 -5.11 8.10 -19.14
CA GLU A 62 -4.67 9.49 -19.34
C GLU A 62 -4.92 10.38 -18.11
N SER A 63 -6.07 10.25 -17.45
CA SER A 63 -6.42 11.01 -16.24
C SER A 63 -5.57 10.69 -15.00
N CYS A 64 -4.80 9.61 -15.04
CA CYS A 64 -3.89 9.17 -13.96
C CYS A 64 -2.42 9.53 -14.23
N LEU A 65 -2.12 10.19 -15.36
CA LEU A 65 -0.75 10.56 -15.74
C LEU A 65 -0.62 12.00 -16.23
N LEU A 66 -1.58 12.48 -17.03
CA LEU A 66 -1.46 13.76 -17.71
C LEU A 66 -1.98 14.92 -16.85
N ALA A 67 -1.19 15.97 -16.73
CA ALA A 67 -1.54 17.17 -15.97
C ALA A 67 -1.26 18.43 -16.78
N ASP A 68 -2.30 19.15 -17.20
CA ASP A 68 -2.16 20.46 -17.78
C ASP A 68 -1.64 21.45 -16.70
N PRO A 69 -0.58 22.22 -16.97
CA PRO A 69 0.05 23.07 -15.97
C PRO A 69 -0.87 24.21 -15.46
N GLU A 70 -1.84 24.66 -16.27
CA GLU A 70 -2.73 25.76 -15.94
C GLU A 70 -4.13 25.28 -15.50
N LEU A 71 -4.63 24.16 -16.07
CA LEU A 71 -6.02 23.74 -15.91
C LEU A 71 -6.20 22.61 -14.88
N THR A 72 -5.16 21.79 -14.61
CA THR A 72 -5.30 20.67 -13.69
C THR A 72 -5.29 21.15 -12.24
N PRO A 73 -6.39 20.95 -11.47
CA PRO A 73 -6.46 21.37 -10.09
C PRO A 73 -5.50 20.59 -9.20
N GLU A 74 -5.14 21.16 -8.04
CA GLU A 74 -4.20 20.54 -7.11
C GLU A 74 -4.64 19.14 -6.65
N SER A 75 -5.92 18.94 -6.38
CA SER A 75 -6.44 17.61 -5.99
C SER A 75 -6.18 16.53 -7.03
N SER A 76 -6.31 16.87 -8.34
CA SER A 76 -5.98 15.95 -9.42
C SER A 76 -4.48 15.74 -9.57
N ARG A 77 -3.66 16.77 -9.34
CA ARG A 77 -2.20 16.62 -9.32
C ARG A 77 -1.74 15.72 -8.16
N ARG A 78 -2.34 15.84 -6.98
CA ARG A 78 -2.07 14.95 -5.84
C ARG A 78 -2.40 13.50 -6.21
N PHE A 79 -3.58 13.27 -6.79
CA PHE A 79 -3.99 11.95 -7.25
C PHE A 79 -3.05 11.38 -8.33
N ILE A 80 -2.67 12.16 -9.35
CA ILE A 80 -1.69 11.72 -10.37
C ILE A 80 -0.35 11.37 -9.72
N ALA A 81 0.13 12.19 -8.80
CA ALA A 81 1.40 11.95 -8.12
C ALA A 81 1.36 10.66 -7.28
N THR A 82 0.26 10.41 -6.54
CA THR A 82 0.11 9.16 -5.78
C THR A 82 0.07 7.95 -6.70
N VAL A 83 -0.69 7.98 -7.81
CA VAL A 83 -0.72 6.87 -8.78
C VAL A 83 0.67 6.61 -9.36
N ILE A 84 1.43 7.64 -9.75
CA ILE A 84 2.80 7.47 -10.27
C ILE A 84 3.72 6.83 -9.21
N ALA A 85 3.66 7.29 -7.97
CA ALA A 85 4.45 6.74 -6.88
C ALA A 85 4.03 5.31 -6.53
N HIS A 86 2.73 4.99 -6.58
CA HIS A 86 2.19 3.66 -6.43
C HIS A 86 2.81 2.68 -7.43
N GLU A 87 2.67 2.97 -8.72
CA GLU A 87 3.18 2.13 -9.80
C GLU A 87 4.72 1.98 -9.77
N LEU A 88 5.42 3.01 -9.33
CA LEU A 88 6.86 2.94 -9.16
C LEU A 88 7.27 2.11 -7.93
N SER A 89 6.50 2.13 -6.83
CA SER A 89 6.72 1.26 -5.69
C SER A 89 6.64 -0.22 -6.06
N HIS A 90 5.71 -0.57 -6.95
CA HIS A 90 5.58 -1.92 -7.48
C HIS A 90 6.82 -2.44 -8.19
N GLN A 91 7.72 -1.57 -8.66
CA GLN A 91 8.95 -2.00 -9.30
C GLN A 91 9.85 -2.80 -8.34
N TRP A 92 9.68 -2.60 -7.02
CA TRP A 92 10.27 -3.41 -5.95
C TRP A 92 9.27 -4.42 -5.38
N PHE A 93 8.08 -3.95 -4.96
CA PHE A 93 7.00 -4.77 -4.39
C PHE A 93 6.05 -5.26 -5.49
N GLY A 94 6.31 -6.42 -6.03
CA GLY A 94 5.56 -7.03 -7.12
C GLY A 94 6.45 -7.46 -8.27
N ASN A 95 7.43 -6.62 -8.66
CA ASN A 95 8.27 -6.88 -9.82
C ASN A 95 9.65 -7.45 -9.44
N LEU A 96 10.44 -6.74 -8.61
CA LEU A 96 11.73 -7.26 -8.16
C LEU A 96 11.55 -8.49 -7.25
N VAL A 97 10.59 -8.41 -6.33
CA VAL A 97 10.14 -9.52 -5.49
C VAL A 97 8.65 -9.69 -5.70
N THR A 98 8.23 -10.88 -6.12
CA THR A 98 6.83 -11.16 -6.48
C THR A 98 6.21 -12.09 -5.45
N MET A 99 4.96 -11.88 -5.06
CA MET A 99 4.22 -12.82 -4.24
C MET A 99 4.20 -14.22 -4.86
N GLN A 100 4.20 -15.26 -4.05
CA GLN A 100 4.15 -16.65 -4.53
C GLN A 100 2.79 -17.00 -5.10
N TRP A 101 1.72 -16.49 -4.52
CA TRP A 101 0.35 -16.69 -4.96
C TRP A 101 -0.54 -15.50 -4.58
N TRP A 102 -1.70 -15.42 -5.17
CA TRP A 102 -2.65 -14.32 -5.04
C TRP A 102 -3.20 -14.09 -3.64
N ASN A 103 -3.15 -15.08 -2.74
CA ASN A 103 -3.52 -14.89 -1.34
C ASN A 103 -2.68 -13.82 -0.63
N ASP A 104 -1.46 -13.58 -1.11
CA ASP A 104 -0.56 -12.54 -0.61
C ASP A 104 -0.52 -11.29 -1.52
N LEU A 105 -1.61 -10.98 -2.25
CA LEU A 105 -1.73 -9.78 -3.10
C LEU A 105 -1.36 -8.48 -2.35
N TRP A 106 -1.60 -8.47 -1.05
CA TRP A 106 -1.25 -7.37 -0.16
C TRP A 106 0.27 -7.05 -0.14
N LEU A 107 1.15 -8.03 -0.39
CA LEU A 107 2.60 -7.78 -0.54
C LEU A 107 2.91 -6.82 -1.70
N ASN A 108 2.07 -6.77 -2.70
CA ASN A 108 2.15 -5.81 -3.79
C ASN A 108 1.35 -4.55 -3.44
N GLU A 109 0.04 -4.68 -3.33
CA GLU A 109 -0.89 -3.56 -3.31
C GLU A 109 -0.88 -2.75 -2.00
N SER A 110 -0.84 -3.42 -0.84
CA SER A 110 -0.79 -2.70 0.43
C SER A 110 0.51 -1.92 0.60
N PHE A 111 1.64 -2.50 0.11
CA PHE A 111 2.91 -1.80 0.11
C PHE A 111 2.88 -0.60 -0.83
N ALA A 112 2.41 -0.77 -2.07
CA ALA A 112 2.32 0.34 -3.00
C ALA A 112 1.42 1.45 -2.46
N ASN A 113 0.26 1.10 -1.87
CA ASN A 113 -0.64 2.06 -1.23
C ASN A 113 0.02 2.81 -0.05
N MET A 114 0.79 2.16 0.81
CA MET A 114 1.52 2.87 1.85
C MET A 114 2.65 3.72 1.28
N MET A 115 3.43 3.18 0.35
CA MET A 115 4.64 3.83 -0.15
C MET A 115 4.35 5.04 -1.04
N GLU A 116 3.20 5.10 -1.73
CA GLU A 116 2.79 6.30 -2.45
C GLU A 116 2.67 7.51 -1.51
N TYR A 117 2.08 7.32 -0.32
CA TYR A 117 1.98 8.37 0.70
C TYR A 117 3.34 8.70 1.31
N VAL A 118 4.18 7.70 1.60
CA VAL A 118 5.55 7.91 2.12
C VAL A 118 6.38 8.74 1.14
N ALA A 119 6.32 8.42 -0.14
CA ALA A 119 7.10 9.11 -1.17
C ALA A 119 6.56 10.53 -1.42
N ILE A 120 5.26 10.69 -1.65
CA ILE A 120 4.72 12.00 -2.00
C ILE A 120 4.74 12.97 -0.83
N ASP A 121 4.55 12.52 0.41
CA ASP A 121 4.73 13.36 1.59
C ASP A 121 6.18 13.88 1.72
N ALA A 122 7.16 13.05 1.38
CA ALA A 122 8.56 13.46 1.36
C ALA A 122 8.90 14.41 0.19
N LEU A 123 8.32 14.17 -1.00
CA LEU A 123 8.58 14.95 -2.21
C LEU A 123 7.81 16.27 -2.26
N GLN A 124 6.64 16.32 -1.62
CA GLN A 124 5.70 17.45 -1.60
C GLN A 124 5.19 17.69 -0.17
N PRO A 125 6.04 18.11 0.78
CA PRO A 125 5.70 18.18 2.21
C PRO A 125 4.52 19.11 2.50
N ASP A 126 4.33 20.16 1.70
CA ASP A 126 3.24 21.12 1.85
C ASP A 126 1.85 20.53 1.51
N TRP A 127 1.82 19.33 0.94
CA TRP A 127 0.56 18.66 0.62
C TRP A 127 -0.05 17.88 1.78
N HIS A 128 0.70 17.68 2.88
CA HIS A 128 0.20 16.98 4.08
C HIS A 128 -0.48 15.65 3.78
N MET A 129 0.20 14.79 3.01
CA MET A 129 -0.39 13.55 2.46
C MET A 129 -0.91 12.58 3.53
N TRP A 130 -0.35 12.61 4.74
CA TRP A 130 -0.85 11.78 5.84
C TRP A 130 -2.23 12.21 6.37
N GLU A 131 -2.64 13.47 6.16
CA GLU A 131 -4.01 13.92 6.43
C GLU A 131 -4.97 13.34 5.39
N ASP A 132 -4.59 13.35 4.11
CA ASP A 132 -5.36 12.71 3.05
C ASP A 132 -5.48 11.19 3.29
N PHE A 133 -4.39 10.51 3.69
CA PHE A 133 -4.42 9.09 4.07
C PHE A 133 -5.41 8.83 5.22
N ALA A 134 -5.38 9.63 6.27
CA ALA A 134 -6.25 9.46 7.42
C ALA A 134 -7.74 9.69 7.09
N THR A 135 -8.04 10.72 6.28
CA THR A 135 -9.41 11.11 5.96
C THR A 135 -10.06 10.26 4.87
N ASN A 136 -9.28 9.80 3.92
CA ASN A 136 -9.78 9.01 2.78
C ASN A 136 -9.56 7.50 3.02
N GLU A 137 -8.31 7.05 3.03
CA GLU A 137 -7.97 5.62 3.10
C GLU A 137 -8.43 4.97 4.41
N VAL A 138 -8.03 5.53 5.55
CA VAL A 138 -8.40 4.96 6.85
C VAL A 138 -9.91 4.95 7.05
N THR A 139 -10.60 6.01 6.63
CA THR A 139 -12.06 6.10 6.74
C THR A 139 -12.75 5.08 5.84
N ALA A 140 -12.29 4.89 4.61
CA ALA A 140 -12.82 3.87 3.70
C ALA A 140 -12.60 2.46 4.26
N ALA A 141 -11.39 2.17 4.76
CA ALA A 141 -11.06 0.90 5.39
C ALA A 141 -11.97 0.59 6.59
N LEU A 142 -12.11 1.54 7.54
CA LEU A 142 -12.95 1.36 8.73
C LEU A 142 -14.42 1.10 8.36
N ARG A 143 -14.98 1.83 7.39
CA ARG A 143 -16.36 1.65 6.94
C ARG A 143 -16.57 0.28 6.30
N ARG A 144 -15.67 -0.15 5.43
CA ARG A 144 -15.76 -1.43 4.73
C ARG A 144 -15.57 -2.60 5.67
N ASP A 145 -14.56 -2.52 6.55
CA ASP A 145 -14.17 -3.58 7.47
C ASP A 145 -15.16 -3.79 8.64
N SER A 146 -16.03 -2.80 8.87
CA SER A 146 -17.10 -2.89 9.88
C SER A 146 -18.35 -3.65 9.41
N LEU A 147 -18.38 -4.10 8.16
CA LEU A 147 -19.51 -4.88 7.63
C LEU A 147 -19.32 -6.38 7.90
N ASP A 148 -20.43 -7.10 8.10
CA ASP A 148 -20.40 -8.56 8.11
C ASP A 148 -20.09 -9.11 6.69
N GLY A 149 -19.41 -10.24 6.60
CA GLY A 149 -19.06 -10.87 5.34
C GLY A 149 -17.94 -10.19 4.55
N VAL A 150 -17.24 -9.19 5.11
CA VAL A 150 -16.07 -8.59 4.47
C VAL A 150 -14.90 -9.59 4.44
N GLN A 151 -14.08 -9.54 3.38
CA GLN A 151 -12.87 -10.35 3.27
C GLN A 151 -11.75 -9.86 4.21
N SER A 152 -10.80 -10.72 4.55
CA SER A 152 -9.54 -10.36 5.19
C SER A 152 -8.56 -9.76 4.17
N VAL A 153 -7.48 -9.13 4.64
CA VAL A 153 -6.40 -8.61 3.78
C VAL A 153 -5.70 -9.75 3.04
N GLN A 154 -5.42 -10.85 3.75
CA GLN A 154 -4.98 -12.10 3.17
C GLN A 154 -6.19 -13.02 3.02
N ALA A 155 -6.59 -13.34 1.80
CA ALA A 155 -7.75 -14.17 1.50
C ALA A 155 -7.32 -15.41 0.71
N ASP A 156 -7.93 -16.55 1.01
CA ASP A 156 -7.68 -17.78 0.25
C ASP A 156 -8.15 -17.63 -1.20
N VAL A 157 -7.32 -18.07 -2.13
CA VAL A 157 -7.60 -18.07 -3.57
C VAL A 157 -7.34 -19.46 -4.12
N ASN A 158 -8.42 -20.13 -4.48
CA ASN A 158 -8.40 -21.51 -4.95
C ASN A 158 -8.63 -21.61 -6.47
N HIS A 159 -9.19 -20.58 -7.09
CA HIS A 159 -9.47 -20.54 -8.52
C HIS A 159 -9.18 -19.17 -9.13
N PRO A 160 -8.68 -19.08 -10.39
CA PRO A 160 -8.40 -17.80 -11.06
C PRO A 160 -9.59 -16.85 -11.15
N ASP A 161 -10.83 -17.34 -11.23
CA ASP A 161 -12.04 -16.52 -11.29
C ASP A 161 -12.29 -15.71 -10.00
N GLU A 162 -11.66 -16.09 -8.89
CA GLU A 162 -11.74 -15.40 -7.60
C GLU A 162 -10.81 -14.18 -7.53
N ILE A 163 -9.78 -14.11 -8.38
CA ILE A 163 -8.72 -13.09 -8.32
C ILE A 163 -9.29 -11.67 -8.41
N SER A 164 -10.23 -11.43 -9.33
CA SER A 164 -10.79 -10.09 -9.54
C SER A 164 -11.50 -9.52 -8.30
N THR A 165 -11.99 -10.39 -7.40
CA THR A 165 -12.69 -9.99 -6.18
C THR A 165 -11.75 -9.57 -5.06
N LEU A 166 -10.46 -9.89 -5.15
CA LEU A 166 -9.45 -9.53 -4.16
C LEU A 166 -9.11 -8.04 -4.16
N PHE A 167 -9.28 -7.36 -5.32
CA PHE A 167 -8.93 -5.96 -5.50
C PHE A 167 -9.98 -5.01 -4.86
N ASP A 168 -10.35 -5.28 -3.60
CA ASP A 168 -11.17 -4.36 -2.82
C ASP A 168 -10.31 -3.18 -2.34
N PRO A 169 -10.54 -1.94 -2.84
CA PRO A 169 -9.70 -0.80 -2.52
C PRO A 169 -9.64 -0.49 -1.02
N ALA A 170 -10.72 -0.76 -0.30
CA ALA A 170 -10.79 -0.49 1.14
C ALA A 170 -10.06 -1.54 1.99
N ILE A 171 -9.86 -2.75 1.49
CA ILE A 171 -9.27 -3.86 2.24
C ILE A 171 -7.83 -4.11 1.83
N VAL A 172 -7.57 -4.58 0.60
CA VAL A 172 -6.20 -4.94 0.22
C VAL A 172 -5.29 -3.72 0.04
N TYR A 173 -5.86 -2.56 -0.31
CA TYR A 173 -5.09 -1.30 -0.37
C TYR A 173 -5.13 -0.57 0.98
N ALA A 174 -6.25 0.02 1.34
CA ALA A 174 -6.36 0.95 2.47
C ALA A 174 -6.12 0.29 3.85
N LYS A 175 -6.82 -0.82 4.18
CA LYS A 175 -6.59 -1.54 5.45
C LYS A 175 -5.18 -2.11 5.47
N GLY A 176 -4.75 -2.78 4.42
CA GLY A 176 -3.41 -3.35 4.33
C GLY A 176 -2.32 -2.29 4.46
N GLY A 177 -2.42 -1.17 3.73
CA GLY A 177 -1.52 -0.03 3.85
C GLY A 177 -1.48 0.55 5.27
N ARG A 178 -2.64 0.66 5.93
CA ARG A 178 -2.72 1.12 7.33
C ARG A 178 -2.03 0.17 8.31
N LEU A 179 -2.16 -1.15 8.10
CA LEU A 179 -1.46 -2.15 8.91
C LEU A 179 0.06 -2.04 8.76
N LEU A 180 0.55 -1.78 7.55
CA LEU A 180 1.98 -1.54 7.31
C LEU A 180 2.46 -0.24 7.98
N VAL A 181 1.66 0.82 7.97
CA VAL A 181 1.95 2.05 8.74
C VAL A 181 2.02 1.74 10.24
N MET A 182 1.14 0.88 10.76
CA MET A 182 1.18 0.45 12.17
C MET A 182 2.50 -0.26 12.49
N VAL A 183 2.94 -1.21 11.66
CA VAL A 183 4.24 -1.90 11.84
C VAL A 183 5.39 -0.90 11.79
N ARG A 184 5.43 -0.05 10.76
CA ARG A 184 6.48 0.96 10.60
C ARG A 184 6.60 1.87 11.83
N LYS A 185 5.46 2.26 12.43
CA LYS A 185 5.44 3.07 13.67
C LYS A 185 5.87 2.27 14.89
N LEU A 186 5.48 1.00 14.98
CA LEU A 186 5.81 0.13 16.10
C LEU A 186 7.31 -0.14 16.19
N ILE A 187 7.95 -0.50 15.07
CA ILE A 187 9.36 -0.88 15.05
C ILE A 187 10.32 0.29 14.78
N GLY A 188 9.78 1.42 14.34
CA GLY A 188 10.56 2.61 13.97
C GLY A 188 11.10 2.58 12.55
N GLU A 189 11.37 3.76 12.02
CA GLU A 189 11.76 3.98 10.62
C GLU A 189 13.02 3.23 10.21
N GLU A 190 14.04 3.28 11.06
CA GLU A 190 15.36 2.67 10.78
C GLU A 190 15.26 1.14 10.66
N ALA A 191 14.60 0.49 11.63
CA ALA A 191 14.39 -0.96 11.60
C ALA A 191 13.51 -1.37 10.43
N PHE A 192 12.48 -0.59 10.12
CA PHE A 192 11.60 -0.86 8.98
C PHE A 192 12.39 -0.83 7.65
N ARG A 193 13.17 0.23 7.40
CA ARG A 193 13.99 0.35 6.19
C ARG A 193 15.08 -0.75 6.12
N THR A 194 15.71 -1.08 7.25
CA THR A 194 16.70 -2.16 7.32
C THR A 194 16.09 -3.51 6.96
N GLY A 195 14.92 -3.82 7.49
CA GLY A 195 14.20 -5.05 7.16
C GLY A 195 13.77 -5.12 5.70
N LEU A 196 13.27 -4.02 5.13
CA LEU A 196 12.94 -3.95 3.70
C LEU A 196 14.17 -4.16 2.81
N LYS A 197 15.28 -3.52 3.13
CA LYS A 197 16.54 -3.71 2.39
C LYS A 197 16.98 -5.18 2.41
N SER A 198 16.98 -5.81 3.58
CA SER A 198 17.29 -7.23 3.73
C SER A 198 16.34 -8.11 2.92
N TYR A 199 15.04 -7.82 2.96
CA TYR A 199 14.04 -8.53 2.17
C TYR A 199 14.32 -8.45 0.67
N PHE A 200 14.58 -7.26 0.11
CA PHE A 200 14.89 -7.12 -1.31
C PHE A 200 16.21 -7.79 -1.70
N GLU A 201 17.28 -7.63 -0.90
CA GLU A 201 18.58 -8.26 -1.18
C GLU A 201 18.49 -9.80 -1.19
N LYS A 202 17.71 -10.38 -0.29
CA LYS A 202 17.55 -11.83 -0.14
C LYS A 202 16.65 -12.44 -1.21
N PHE A 203 15.59 -11.73 -1.59
CA PHE A 203 14.53 -12.26 -2.44
C PHE A 203 14.44 -11.62 -3.83
N ALA A 204 15.38 -10.76 -4.23
CA ALA A 204 15.43 -10.21 -5.58
C ALA A 204 15.29 -11.31 -6.65
N TYR A 205 14.37 -11.11 -7.60
CA TYR A 205 14.02 -12.04 -8.68
C TYR A 205 13.45 -13.39 -8.20
N LYS A 206 12.84 -13.42 -7.03
CA LYS A 206 12.20 -14.61 -6.46
C LYS A 206 10.76 -14.32 -6.05
N ASN A 207 10.07 -15.38 -5.65
CA ASN A 207 8.74 -15.31 -5.07
C ASN A 207 8.80 -15.45 -3.55
N THR A 208 7.87 -14.79 -2.85
CA THR A 208 7.78 -14.79 -1.38
C THR A 208 6.35 -14.96 -0.90
N VAL A 209 6.23 -15.36 0.36
CA VAL A 209 4.99 -15.34 1.13
C VAL A 209 5.09 -14.28 2.24
N GLY A 210 3.97 -13.89 2.84
CA GLY A 210 3.93 -12.85 3.87
C GLY A 210 4.92 -13.05 5.00
N ASN A 211 5.12 -14.30 5.45
CA ASN A 211 6.06 -14.60 6.53
C ASN A 211 7.53 -14.31 6.18
N ASP A 212 7.92 -14.37 4.91
CA ASP A 212 9.28 -14.01 4.49
C ASP A 212 9.59 -12.54 4.78
N LEU A 213 8.62 -11.67 4.55
CA LEU A 213 8.74 -10.24 4.88
C LEU A 213 8.72 -10.00 6.39
N TRP A 214 7.75 -10.61 7.09
CA TRP A 214 7.64 -10.42 8.53
C TRP A 214 8.90 -10.87 9.25
N GLN A 215 9.55 -11.92 8.79
CA GLN A 215 10.81 -12.42 9.35
C GLN A 215 11.95 -11.42 9.22
N GLU A 216 12.07 -10.73 8.09
CA GLU A 216 13.10 -9.70 7.90
C GLU A 216 12.85 -8.48 8.79
N LEU A 217 11.58 -8.05 8.93
CA LEU A 217 11.21 -6.96 9.83
C LEU A 217 11.38 -7.34 11.31
N GLU A 218 11.06 -8.57 11.70
CA GLU A 218 11.29 -9.10 13.04
C GLU A 218 12.78 -9.17 13.36
N SER A 219 13.58 -9.65 12.41
CA SER A 219 15.06 -9.73 12.57
C SER A 219 15.70 -8.36 12.70
N ALA A 220 15.21 -7.36 11.96
CA ALA A 220 15.73 -6.00 12.00
C ALA A 220 15.34 -5.24 13.28
N SER A 221 14.17 -5.53 13.84
CA SER A 221 13.60 -4.77 14.96
C SER A 221 13.76 -5.47 16.32
N GLY A 222 13.90 -6.79 16.33
CA GLY A 222 13.81 -7.60 17.55
C GLY A 222 12.41 -7.67 18.16
N GLN A 223 11.36 -7.23 17.44
CA GLN A 223 9.97 -7.24 17.89
C GLN A 223 9.22 -8.44 17.28
N PRO A 224 8.25 -9.06 17.98
CA PRO A 224 7.52 -10.25 17.51
C PRO A 224 6.47 -9.92 16.43
N ILE A 225 6.90 -9.54 15.23
CA ILE A 225 6.06 -9.05 14.14
C ILE A 225 5.24 -10.16 13.48
N ILE A 226 5.81 -11.36 13.32
CA ILE A 226 5.15 -12.48 12.65
C ILE A 226 3.78 -12.79 13.29
N ASN A 227 3.76 -13.01 14.60
CA ASN A 227 2.52 -13.35 15.30
C ASN A 227 1.51 -12.20 15.31
N LEU A 228 2.00 -10.97 15.48
CA LEU A 228 1.18 -9.77 15.43
C LEU A 228 0.49 -9.66 14.07
N MET A 229 1.26 -9.67 13.00
CA MET A 229 0.74 -9.35 11.68
C MET A 229 -0.08 -10.47 11.06
N ASN A 230 0.28 -11.74 11.29
CA ASN A 230 -0.54 -12.85 10.82
C ASN A 230 -1.96 -12.78 11.37
N ALA A 231 -2.14 -12.38 12.63
CA ALA A 231 -3.48 -12.20 13.19
C ALA A 231 -4.24 -11.04 12.54
N TRP A 232 -3.57 -9.93 12.23
CA TRP A 232 -4.21 -8.76 11.63
C TRP A 232 -4.56 -8.93 10.15
N ILE A 233 -3.74 -9.62 9.35
CA ILE A 233 -4.00 -9.79 7.92
C ILE A 233 -4.98 -10.92 7.62
N SER A 234 -5.04 -11.97 8.46
CA SER A 234 -5.89 -13.15 8.22
C SER A 234 -7.32 -13.00 8.74
N GLN A 235 -7.62 -11.98 9.55
CA GLN A 235 -8.94 -11.76 10.13
C GLN A 235 -9.62 -10.55 9.49
N PRO A 236 -10.91 -10.70 9.05
CA PRO A 236 -11.72 -9.56 8.66
C PRO A 236 -12.21 -8.80 9.89
N GLY A 237 -12.43 -7.50 9.73
CA GLY A 237 -12.95 -6.65 10.81
C GLY A 237 -11.87 -5.91 11.60
N LEU A 238 -12.30 -5.13 12.56
CA LEU A 238 -11.46 -4.31 13.42
C LEU A 238 -11.96 -4.40 14.88
N PRO A 239 -11.05 -4.29 15.88
CA PRO A 239 -11.44 -4.28 17.27
C PRO A 239 -11.88 -2.90 17.74
N VAL A 240 -12.90 -2.87 18.61
CA VAL A 240 -13.11 -1.77 19.56
C VAL A 240 -12.47 -2.17 20.88
N VAL A 241 -11.61 -1.30 21.39
CA VAL A 241 -10.97 -1.51 22.68
C VAL A 241 -11.67 -0.64 23.72
N SER A 242 -12.30 -1.30 24.70
CA SER A 242 -12.91 -0.64 25.86
C SER A 242 -11.90 -0.56 26.99
N VAL A 243 -11.81 0.62 27.61
CA VAL A 243 -10.92 0.89 28.74
C VAL A 243 -11.76 1.21 29.97
N SER A 244 -11.59 0.46 31.04
CA SER A 244 -12.17 0.76 32.35
C SER A 244 -11.07 0.86 33.41
N SER A 245 -11.29 1.67 34.46
CA SER A 245 -10.34 1.81 35.55
C SER A 245 -10.79 1.03 36.78
N SER A 246 -9.85 0.35 37.43
CA SER A 246 -10.06 -0.31 38.71
C SER A 246 -8.90 -0.03 39.64
N HIS A 247 -9.12 0.78 40.69
CA HIS A 247 -8.15 1.22 41.71
C HIS A 247 -6.79 1.63 41.07
N ASP A 248 -5.85 0.69 40.90
CA ASP A 248 -4.49 0.95 40.42
C ASP A 248 -4.19 0.34 39.02
N ALA A 249 -5.24 -0.12 38.31
CA ALA A 249 -5.07 -0.77 37.01
C ALA A 249 -6.06 -0.29 35.96
N ALA A 250 -5.64 -0.23 34.71
CA ALA A 250 -6.53 -0.15 33.57
C ALA A 250 -6.90 -1.59 33.13
N ILE A 251 -8.20 -1.83 32.98
CA ILE A 251 -8.72 -3.08 32.44
C ILE A 251 -9.09 -2.82 30.99
N LEU A 252 -8.51 -3.60 30.09
CA LEU A 252 -8.79 -3.55 28.65
C LEU A 252 -9.63 -4.76 28.26
N SER A 253 -10.66 -4.52 27.45
CA SER A 253 -11.40 -5.56 26.75
C SER A 253 -11.55 -5.17 25.29
N GLN A 254 -11.70 -6.15 24.41
CA GLN A 254 -11.93 -5.88 23.00
C GLN A 254 -13.08 -6.73 22.47
N GLU A 255 -13.74 -6.20 21.46
CA GLU A 255 -14.74 -6.90 20.66
C GLU A 255 -14.64 -6.44 19.21
N ARG A 256 -15.06 -7.28 18.25
CA ARG A 256 -15.14 -6.87 16.86
C ARG A 256 -16.22 -5.80 16.69
N PHE A 257 -15.88 -4.72 16.01
CA PHE A 257 -16.81 -3.65 15.65
C PHE A 257 -17.63 -4.02 14.42
N PHE A 258 -18.94 -3.76 14.48
CA PHE A 258 -19.86 -3.92 13.36
C PHE A 258 -20.76 -2.70 13.17
N ILE A 259 -21.10 -2.42 11.93
CA ILE A 259 -22.18 -1.52 11.54
C ILE A 259 -23.31 -2.38 10.94
N GLY A 260 -24.53 -2.29 11.52
CA GLY A 260 -25.70 -3.02 11.06
C GLY A 260 -25.82 -4.44 11.64
N GLU A 261 -26.68 -5.26 10.99
CA GLU A 261 -26.91 -6.65 11.39
C GLU A 261 -25.65 -7.50 11.15
N HIS A 262 -25.32 -8.36 12.09
CA HIS A 262 -24.14 -9.20 12.03
C HIS A 262 -24.29 -10.48 12.85
N GLN A 263 -23.46 -11.47 12.57
CA GLN A 263 -23.31 -12.65 13.41
C GLN A 263 -22.33 -12.38 14.57
N PRO A 264 -22.49 -13.03 15.74
CA PRO A 264 -21.52 -12.95 16.83
C PRO A 264 -20.11 -13.32 16.34
N SER A 265 -19.10 -12.65 16.88
CA SER A 265 -17.69 -12.89 16.52
C SER A 265 -16.83 -12.95 17.77
N ASP A 266 -16.03 -14.02 17.88
CA ASP A 266 -15.02 -14.19 18.93
C ASP A 266 -13.61 -13.76 18.46
N ALA A 267 -13.52 -13.04 17.33
CA ALA A 267 -12.25 -12.59 16.78
C ALA A 267 -11.57 -11.60 17.74
N LEU A 268 -10.31 -11.87 18.04
CA LEU A 268 -9.44 -11.04 18.87
C LEU A 268 -8.18 -10.68 18.10
N TRP A 269 -7.71 -9.45 18.30
CA TRP A 269 -6.47 -8.95 17.70
C TRP A 269 -5.42 -8.70 18.78
N PRO A 270 -4.15 -9.05 18.55
CA PRO A 270 -3.07 -8.56 19.37
C PRO A 270 -2.95 -7.03 19.15
N ILE A 271 -3.12 -6.27 20.23
CA ILE A 271 -3.01 -4.79 20.20
C ILE A 271 -1.59 -4.43 20.61
N PRO A 272 -0.80 -3.76 19.72
CA PRO A 272 0.59 -3.39 20.02
C PRO A 272 0.71 -2.22 20.99
#